data_bc51bb7f599d74912e2d21884c71fa5d
#
_entry.id   bc51bb7f599d74912e2d21884c71fa5d
#
_cell.length_a   1.000
_cell.length_b   1.000
_cell.length_c   1.000
_cell.angle_alpha   90.00
_cell.angle_beta   90.00
_cell.angle_gamma   90.00
#
_symmetry.space_group_name_H-M   'P 1'
#
loop_
_entity.id
_entity.type
_entity.pdbx_description
1 polymer ?
#
loop_
_entity_poly.entity_id
_entity_poly.type
_entity_poly.pdbx_seq_one_letter_code
_entity_poly.pdbx_strand_id
1 'polypeptide(L)'
;MDQNINKKLSVGQFLKSVFNIFIKNLGDIAIISVLFALPTIIGRGNAIFSVIGIFSLGFSSIAIIKLANNFIRGEKLSWIETIKSAFKNPLFPLGVFLIQNFAVSLGSSIFAPLGIVISIFFVIAIQCSIFENINVIESIRKSFLLVKNNFLDILLKQFALVFIINFFTMTFAMFLNQSVLSIIIFSLVLNIITALTLIGGNLIYKEVTV
;
A
#
# COMPACT_ATOMS: atom_id res chain seq x y z
N MET A 1 12.28 -0.28 -22.28
CA MET A 1 13.19 -0.59 -21.17
C MET A 1 12.81 -1.96 -20.67
N ASP A 2 13.25 -3.01 -21.38
CA ASP A 2 12.97 -4.41 -21.06
C ASP A 2 13.78 -4.80 -19.82
N GLN A 3 13.22 -4.57 -18.66
CA GLN A 3 13.77 -5.18 -17.45
C GLN A 3 13.31 -6.64 -17.45
N ASN A 4 14.27 -7.51 -17.68
CA ASN A 4 14.17 -8.96 -17.50
C ASN A 4 13.78 -9.25 -16.03
N ILE A 5 12.47 -9.25 -15.74
CA ILE A 5 11.89 -9.32 -14.38
C ILE A 5 11.97 -10.77 -13.81
N ASN A 6 12.63 -11.68 -14.52
CA ASN A 6 12.83 -13.08 -14.10
C ASN A 6 13.91 -13.27 -13.03
N LYS A 7 14.49 -12.21 -12.49
CA LYS A 7 15.53 -12.30 -11.46
C LYS A 7 15.06 -11.64 -10.17
N LYS A 8 15.11 -12.38 -9.06
CA LYS A 8 14.86 -11.79 -7.73
C LYS A 8 15.72 -10.55 -7.54
N LEU A 9 15.09 -9.42 -7.23
CA LEU A 9 15.80 -8.17 -6.98
C LEU A 9 16.52 -8.27 -5.64
N SER A 10 17.76 -7.77 -5.58
CA SER A 10 18.39 -7.53 -4.27
C SER A 10 17.63 -6.43 -3.53
N VAL A 11 17.76 -6.35 -2.20
CA VAL A 11 17.09 -5.32 -1.38
C VAL A 11 17.37 -3.91 -1.90
N GLY A 12 18.61 -3.61 -2.29
CA GLY A 12 18.98 -2.31 -2.86
C GLY A 12 18.32 -2.02 -4.21
N GLN A 13 18.25 -3.02 -5.10
CA GLN A 13 17.54 -2.89 -6.38
C GLN A 13 16.04 -2.74 -6.18
N PHE A 14 15.46 -3.47 -5.24
CA PHE A 14 14.05 -3.36 -4.85
C PHE A 14 13.73 -1.94 -4.39
N LEU A 15 14.47 -1.41 -3.42
CA LEU A 15 14.29 -0.04 -2.92
C LEU A 15 14.41 0.99 -4.04
N LYS A 16 15.47 0.89 -4.86
CA LYS A 16 15.66 1.78 -6.02
C LYS A 16 14.47 1.75 -6.97
N SER A 17 13.91 0.56 -7.23
CA SER A 17 12.74 0.40 -8.10
C SER A 17 11.48 1.01 -7.48
N VAL A 18 11.23 0.77 -6.17
CA VAL A 18 10.11 1.37 -5.44
C VAL A 18 10.16 2.90 -5.52
N PHE A 19 11.31 3.49 -5.16
CA PHE A 19 11.47 4.94 -5.19
C PHE A 19 11.38 5.54 -6.59
N ASN A 20 11.93 4.85 -7.60
CA ASN A 20 11.83 5.31 -8.99
C ASN A 20 10.36 5.34 -9.48
N ILE A 21 9.58 4.30 -9.18
CA ILE A 21 8.15 4.25 -9.52
C ILE A 21 7.40 5.35 -8.77
N PHE A 22 7.68 5.51 -7.48
CA PHE A 22 7.05 6.52 -6.63
C PHE A 22 7.30 7.94 -7.14
N ILE A 23 8.56 8.31 -7.37
CA ILE A 23 8.95 9.66 -7.83
C ILE A 23 8.35 9.97 -9.19
N LYS A 24 8.39 9.00 -10.13
CA LYS A 24 7.84 9.22 -11.49
C LYS A 24 6.32 9.37 -11.53
N ASN A 25 5.61 8.88 -10.51
CA ASN A 25 4.16 8.98 -10.39
C ASN A 25 3.72 9.85 -9.22
N LEU A 26 4.63 10.66 -8.63
CA LEU A 26 4.38 11.41 -7.40
C LEU A 26 3.16 12.33 -7.52
N GLY A 27 2.98 13.00 -8.66
CA GLY A 27 1.85 13.88 -8.90
C GLY A 27 0.51 13.14 -8.82
N ASP A 28 0.39 12.03 -9.55
CA ASP A 28 -0.84 11.23 -9.55
C ASP A 28 -1.10 10.57 -8.19
N ILE A 29 -0.05 10.06 -7.54
CA ILE A 29 -0.12 9.51 -6.18
C ILE A 29 -0.60 10.58 -5.20
N ALA A 30 -0.04 11.79 -5.26
CA ALA A 30 -0.44 12.87 -4.36
C ALA A 30 -1.90 13.25 -4.55
N ILE A 31 -2.36 13.42 -5.80
CA ILE A 31 -3.77 13.72 -6.10
C ILE A 31 -4.69 12.62 -5.55
N ILE A 32 -4.42 11.35 -5.86
CA ILE A 32 -5.21 10.21 -5.37
C ILE A 32 -5.21 10.21 -3.83
N SER A 33 -4.04 10.32 -3.19
CA SER A 33 -3.92 10.27 -1.74
C SER A 33 -4.67 11.41 -1.05
N VAL A 34 -4.58 12.63 -1.58
CA VAL A 34 -5.28 13.81 -1.03
C VAL A 34 -6.79 13.64 -1.18
N LEU A 35 -7.28 13.29 -2.36
CA LEU A 35 -8.72 13.12 -2.62
C LEU A 35 -9.35 12.10 -1.66
N PHE A 36 -8.71 10.96 -1.47
CA PHE A 36 -9.23 9.90 -0.62
C PHE A 36 -8.93 10.09 0.88
N ALA A 37 -8.03 11.01 1.26
CA ALA A 37 -7.82 11.38 2.66
C ALA A 37 -8.87 12.39 3.18
N LEU A 38 -9.54 13.14 2.32
CA LEU A 38 -10.50 14.18 2.72
C LEU A 38 -11.57 13.69 3.70
N PRO A 39 -12.23 12.52 3.50
CA PRO A 39 -13.23 12.06 4.46
C PRO A 39 -12.68 11.81 5.86
N THR A 40 -11.44 11.31 5.98
CA THR A 40 -10.79 11.08 7.27
C THR A 40 -10.40 12.37 7.98
N ILE A 41 -10.06 13.41 7.21
CA ILE A 41 -9.66 14.72 7.74
C ILE A 41 -10.88 15.52 8.19
N ILE A 42 -11.93 15.58 7.35
CA ILE A 42 -13.15 16.35 7.62
C ILE A 42 -13.96 15.71 8.74
N GLY A 43 -13.97 14.39 8.78
CA GLY A 43 -14.83 13.61 9.68
C GLY A 43 -14.25 13.33 11.06
N ARG A 44 -13.20 13.99 11.49
CA ARG A 44 -12.60 13.77 12.81
C ARG A 44 -13.66 13.91 13.92
N GLY A 45 -13.80 12.85 14.71
CA GLY A 45 -14.77 12.80 15.82
C GLY A 45 -16.17 12.34 15.43
N ASN A 46 -16.46 12.07 14.15
CA ASN A 46 -17.75 11.56 13.69
C ASN A 46 -17.58 10.10 13.19
N ALA A 47 -18.33 9.17 13.81
CA ALA A 47 -18.24 7.74 13.50
C ALA A 47 -18.58 7.42 12.03
N ILE A 48 -19.59 8.09 11.45
CA ILE A 48 -20.01 7.87 10.06
C ILE A 48 -18.87 8.24 9.09
N PHE A 49 -18.27 9.41 9.28
CA PHE A 49 -17.15 9.85 8.46
C PHE A 49 -15.89 9.00 8.66
N SER A 50 -15.69 8.44 9.86
CA SER A 50 -14.62 7.50 10.10
C SER A 50 -14.78 6.22 9.28
N VAL A 51 -16.00 5.68 9.19
CA VAL A 51 -16.30 4.52 8.33
C VAL A 51 -16.08 4.85 6.85
N ILE A 52 -16.62 5.99 6.37
CA ILE A 52 -16.41 6.46 5.00
C ILE A 52 -14.90 6.61 4.72
N GLY A 53 -14.14 7.14 5.68
CA GLY A 53 -12.70 7.30 5.60
C GLY A 53 -11.95 5.97 5.39
N ILE A 54 -12.32 4.92 6.13
CA ILE A 54 -11.71 3.59 5.97
C ILE A 54 -11.94 3.05 4.56
N PHE A 55 -13.16 3.11 4.04
CA PHE A 55 -13.45 2.71 2.66
C PHE A 55 -12.69 3.56 1.64
N SER A 56 -12.62 4.87 1.88
CA SER A 56 -11.88 5.81 1.05
C SER A 56 -10.39 5.42 0.93
N LEU A 57 -9.75 5.10 2.06
CA LEU A 57 -8.36 4.62 2.07
C LEU A 57 -8.20 3.28 1.33
N GLY A 58 -9.19 2.39 1.41
CA GLY A 58 -9.21 1.16 0.61
C GLY A 58 -9.22 1.45 -0.89
N PHE A 59 -10.07 2.37 -1.36
CA PHE A 59 -10.09 2.79 -2.76
C PHE A 59 -8.78 3.45 -3.20
N SER A 60 -8.20 4.31 -2.36
CA SER A 60 -6.87 4.88 -2.60
C SER A 60 -5.82 3.80 -2.82
N SER A 61 -5.82 2.78 -1.95
CA SER A 61 -4.88 1.66 -2.04
C SER A 61 -5.02 0.91 -3.35
N ILE A 62 -6.26 0.58 -3.77
CA ILE A 62 -6.54 -0.09 -5.04
C ILE A 62 -6.07 0.76 -6.22
N ALA A 63 -6.35 2.07 -6.20
CA ALA A 63 -5.93 3.00 -7.25
C ALA A 63 -4.41 3.07 -7.38
N ILE A 64 -3.69 3.23 -6.26
CA ILE A 64 -2.22 3.30 -6.26
C ILE A 64 -1.60 1.98 -6.73
N ILE A 65 -2.14 0.82 -6.33
CA ILE A 65 -1.69 -0.50 -6.81
C ILE A 65 -1.84 -0.59 -8.34
N LYS A 66 -2.98 -0.19 -8.88
CA LYS A 66 -3.22 -0.20 -10.33
C LYS A 66 -2.33 0.79 -11.07
N LEU A 67 -2.15 2.02 -10.55
CA LEU A 67 -1.24 3.02 -11.10
C LEU A 67 0.19 2.46 -11.22
N ALA A 68 0.71 1.92 -10.13
CA ALA A 68 2.05 1.36 -10.09
C ALA A 68 2.20 0.17 -11.06
N ASN A 69 1.20 -0.72 -11.14
CA ASN A 69 1.24 -1.85 -12.05
C ASN A 69 1.24 -1.41 -13.53
N ASN A 70 0.41 -0.42 -13.90
CA ASN A 70 0.38 0.12 -15.26
C ASN A 70 1.72 0.75 -15.62
N PHE A 71 2.29 1.53 -14.69
CA PHE A 71 3.63 2.09 -14.90
C PHE A 71 4.70 1.00 -15.12
N ILE A 72 4.66 -0.10 -14.36
CA ILE A 72 5.59 -1.23 -14.53
C ILE A 72 5.38 -1.93 -15.88
N ARG A 73 4.16 -1.91 -16.43
CA ARG A 73 3.84 -2.42 -17.78
C ARG A 73 4.19 -1.46 -18.91
N GLY A 74 4.64 -0.24 -18.59
CA GLY A 74 4.90 0.80 -19.57
C GLY A 74 3.66 1.55 -20.05
N GLU A 75 2.51 1.32 -19.42
CA GLU A 75 1.24 1.99 -19.71
C GLU A 75 1.15 3.28 -18.88
N LYS A 76 0.82 4.40 -19.54
CA LYS A 76 0.56 5.67 -18.85
C LYS A 76 -0.94 5.89 -18.78
N LEU A 77 -1.52 5.69 -17.60
CA LEU A 77 -2.89 6.10 -17.30
C LEU A 77 -2.87 7.38 -16.48
N SER A 78 -3.82 8.27 -16.75
CA SER A 78 -4.05 9.44 -15.90
C SER A 78 -4.62 9.02 -14.54
N TRP A 79 -4.51 9.89 -13.54
CA TRP A 79 -5.11 9.65 -12.22
C TRP A 79 -6.63 9.42 -12.30
N ILE A 80 -7.33 10.11 -13.21
CA ILE A 80 -8.78 9.93 -13.44
C ILE A 80 -9.11 8.53 -13.92
N GLU A 81 -8.38 8.03 -14.94
CA GLU A 81 -8.57 6.68 -15.48
C GLU A 81 -8.23 5.62 -14.44
N THR A 82 -7.19 5.87 -13.67
CA THR A 82 -6.77 5.01 -12.56
C THR A 82 -7.87 4.90 -11.51
N ILE A 83 -8.46 6.02 -11.07
CA ILE A 83 -9.58 6.04 -10.13
C ILE A 83 -10.80 5.31 -10.72
N LYS A 84 -11.19 5.61 -11.95
CA LYS A 84 -12.29 4.89 -12.62
C LYS A 84 -12.06 3.38 -12.64
N SER A 85 -10.83 2.95 -12.92
CA SER A 85 -10.47 1.53 -12.91
C SER A 85 -10.56 0.90 -11.52
N ALA A 86 -10.26 1.66 -10.45
CA ALA A 86 -10.37 1.18 -9.07
C ALA A 86 -11.82 0.88 -8.67
N PHE A 87 -12.78 1.65 -9.20
CA PHE A 87 -14.21 1.42 -8.95
C PHE A 87 -14.82 0.30 -9.81
N LYS A 88 -14.12 -0.24 -10.80
CA LYS A 88 -14.69 -1.23 -11.73
C LYS A 88 -14.98 -2.60 -11.10
N ASN A 89 -14.21 -3.06 -10.12
CA ASN A 89 -14.44 -4.31 -9.38
C ASN A 89 -13.81 -4.20 -7.98
N PRO A 90 -14.34 -3.35 -7.09
CA PRO A 90 -13.68 -3.03 -5.83
C PRO A 90 -13.98 -4.02 -4.70
N LEU A 91 -15.03 -4.84 -4.83
CA LEU A 91 -15.59 -5.61 -3.72
C LEU A 91 -14.56 -6.53 -3.05
N PHE A 92 -13.88 -7.36 -3.83
CA PHE A 92 -12.91 -8.30 -3.29
C PHE A 92 -11.64 -7.61 -2.76
N PRO A 93 -10.99 -6.68 -3.51
CA PRO A 93 -9.84 -5.93 -2.99
C PRO A 93 -10.15 -5.12 -1.73
N LEU A 94 -11.34 -4.48 -1.65
CA LEU A 94 -11.79 -3.80 -0.43
C LEU A 94 -11.98 -4.76 0.73
N GLY A 95 -12.58 -5.93 0.49
CA GLY A 95 -12.73 -6.96 1.50
C GLY A 95 -11.38 -7.43 2.05
N VAL A 96 -10.40 -7.65 1.17
CA VAL A 96 -9.01 -7.98 1.57
C VAL A 96 -8.41 -6.84 2.41
N PHE A 97 -8.55 -5.58 1.95
CA PHE A 97 -8.04 -4.41 2.66
C PHE A 97 -8.61 -4.31 4.09
N LEU A 98 -9.91 -4.50 4.25
CA LEU A 98 -10.57 -4.45 5.56
C LEU A 98 -10.10 -5.57 6.48
N ILE A 99 -10.07 -6.82 6.00
CA ILE A 99 -9.61 -7.97 6.79
C ILE A 99 -8.14 -7.84 7.17
N GLN A 100 -7.30 -7.41 6.25
CA GLN A 100 -5.88 -7.16 6.51
C GLN A 100 -5.69 -6.15 7.63
N ASN A 101 -6.34 -4.98 7.55
CA ASN A 101 -6.21 -3.94 8.57
C ASN A 101 -6.75 -4.40 9.92
N PHE A 102 -7.88 -5.11 9.94
CA PHE A 102 -8.43 -5.68 11.16
C PHE A 102 -7.50 -6.72 11.79
N ALA A 103 -6.98 -7.66 11.00
CA ALA A 103 -6.08 -8.70 11.49
C ALA A 103 -4.76 -8.13 12.02
N VAL A 104 -4.17 -7.15 11.31
CA VAL A 104 -2.94 -6.47 11.76
C VAL A 104 -3.18 -5.69 13.04
N SER A 105 -4.31 -4.97 13.15
CA SER A 105 -4.67 -4.21 14.36
C SER A 105 -4.86 -5.14 15.56
N LEU A 106 -5.59 -6.23 15.39
CA LEU A 106 -5.77 -7.24 16.45
C LEU A 106 -4.43 -7.85 16.87
N GLY A 107 -3.62 -8.27 15.91
CA GLY A 107 -2.30 -8.83 16.19
C GLY A 107 -1.42 -7.86 16.96
N SER A 108 -1.39 -6.60 16.55
CA SER A 108 -0.61 -5.54 17.21
C SER A 108 -1.13 -5.21 18.61
N SER A 109 -2.43 -5.30 18.85
CA SER A 109 -3.04 -5.07 20.17
C SER A 109 -2.70 -6.18 21.17
N ILE A 110 -2.49 -7.42 20.71
CA ILE A 110 -2.08 -8.55 21.55
C ILE A 110 -0.57 -8.47 21.80
N PHE A 111 0.20 -8.31 20.73
CA PHE A 111 1.65 -8.25 20.78
C PHE A 111 2.18 -7.59 19.50
N ALA A 112 2.86 -6.44 19.62
CA ALA A 112 3.28 -5.66 18.45
C ALA A 112 4.06 -6.46 17.38
N PRO A 113 5.00 -7.36 17.70
CA PRO A 113 5.67 -8.20 16.70
C PRO A 113 4.71 -9.13 15.95
N LEU A 114 3.61 -9.58 16.57
CA LEU A 114 2.60 -10.41 15.91
C LEU A 114 1.90 -9.64 14.78
N GLY A 115 1.57 -8.37 15.01
CA GLY A 115 1.02 -7.51 13.95
C GLY A 115 1.98 -7.35 12.77
N ILE A 116 3.28 -7.24 13.02
CA ILE A 116 4.30 -7.18 11.96
C ILE A 116 4.31 -8.50 11.15
N VAL A 117 4.33 -9.64 11.82
CA VAL A 117 4.31 -10.95 11.12
C VAL A 117 3.04 -11.09 10.28
N ILE A 118 1.88 -10.75 10.83
CA ILE A 118 0.61 -10.77 10.10
C ILE A 118 0.70 -9.86 8.88
N SER A 119 1.19 -8.63 9.03
CA SER A 119 1.29 -7.67 7.91
C SER A 119 2.16 -8.19 6.76
N ILE A 120 3.23 -8.95 7.06
CA ILE A 120 4.10 -9.57 6.05
C ILE A 120 3.32 -10.61 5.25
N PHE A 121 2.53 -11.47 5.91
CA PHE A 121 1.73 -12.48 5.21
C PHE A 121 0.62 -11.90 4.35
N PHE A 122 0.16 -10.70 4.65
CA PHE A 122 -0.86 -9.99 3.86
C PHE A 122 -0.29 -9.04 2.80
N VAL A 123 1.03 -8.89 2.72
CA VAL A 123 1.68 -7.84 1.92
C VAL A 123 1.28 -7.80 0.44
N ILE A 124 0.94 -8.95 -0.13
CA ILE A 124 0.53 -9.09 -1.54
C ILE A 124 -0.93 -9.57 -1.69
N ALA A 125 -1.70 -9.63 -0.62
CA ALA A 125 -3.07 -10.17 -0.68
C ALA A 125 -4.01 -9.31 -1.54
N ILE A 126 -3.90 -7.97 -1.44
CA ILE A 126 -4.68 -7.04 -2.25
C ILE A 126 -4.29 -7.18 -3.73
N GLN A 127 -3.01 -7.34 -4.04
CA GLN A 127 -2.50 -7.56 -5.39
C GLN A 127 -3.05 -8.86 -6.00
N CYS A 128 -3.06 -9.96 -5.22
CA CYS A 128 -3.68 -11.21 -5.66
C CYS A 128 -5.15 -10.99 -6.07
N SER A 129 -5.91 -10.29 -5.24
CA SER A 129 -7.31 -9.99 -5.52
C SER A 129 -7.51 -9.12 -6.78
N ILE A 130 -6.68 -8.09 -6.97
CA ILE A 130 -6.79 -7.15 -8.09
C ILE A 130 -6.38 -7.81 -9.42
N PHE A 131 -5.26 -8.52 -9.42
CA PHE A 131 -4.66 -8.98 -10.68
C PHE A 131 -5.20 -10.32 -11.14
N GLU A 132 -5.69 -11.14 -10.23
CA GLU A 132 -6.24 -12.46 -10.54
C GLU A 132 -7.76 -12.50 -10.44
N ASN A 133 -8.39 -11.41 -9.98
CA ASN A 133 -9.85 -11.30 -9.79
C ASN A 133 -10.44 -12.45 -8.95
N ILE A 134 -9.70 -12.89 -7.93
CA ILE A 134 -10.10 -13.95 -7.00
C ILE A 134 -10.75 -13.36 -5.75
N ASN A 135 -11.56 -14.16 -5.07
CA ASN A 135 -12.28 -13.75 -3.88
C ASN A 135 -11.34 -13.47 -2.69
N VAL A 136 -11.89 -12.93 -1.62
CA VAL A 136 -11.13 -12.47 -0.44
C VAL A 136 -10.34 -13.61 0.22
N ILE A 137 -10.98 -14.75 0.43
CA ILE A 137 -10.36 -15.90 1.14
C ILE A 137 -9.23 -16.48 0.30
N GLU A 138 -9.46 -16.66 -1.00
CA GLU A 138 -8.46 -17.17 -1.93
C GLU A 138 -7.26 -16.23 -2.06
N SER A 139 -7.51 -14.91 -2.07
CA SER A 139 -6.46 -13.88 -2.12
C SER A 139 -5.55 -13.96 -0.89
N ILE A 140 -6.13 -14.09 0.30
CA ILE A 140 -5.40 -14.22 1.56
C ILE A 140 -4.61 -15.54 1.60
N ARG A 141 -5.26 -16.66 1.24
CA ARG A 141 -4.62 -17.97 1.18
C ARG A 141 -3.43 -17.98 0.21
N LYS A 142 -3.60 -17.38 -0.96
CA LYS A 142 -2.55 -17.29 -1.97
C LYS A 142 -1.39 -16.43 -1.49
N SER A 143 -1.67 -15.26 -0.92
CA SER A 143 -0.64 -14.41 -0.32
C SER A 143 0.15 -15.17 0.73
N PHE A 144 -0.53 -15.87 1.65
CA PHE A 144 0.13 -16.67 2.68
C PHE A 144 1.08 -17.73 2.10
N LEU A 145 0.65 -18.48 1.08
CA LEU A 145 1.46 -19.52 0.46
C LEU A 145 2.69 -18.92 -0.27
N LEU A 146 2.52 -17.86 -1.03
CA LEU A 146 3.60 -17.21 -1.76
C LEU A 146 4.62 -16.59 -0.81
N VAL A 147 4.15 -15.93 0.24
CA VAL A 147 5.02 -15.32 1.26
C VAL A 147 5.74 -16.40 2.05
N LYS A 148 5.08 -17.47 2.48
CA LYS A 148 5.70 -18.58 3.21
C LYS A 148 6.91 -19.15 2.45
N ASN A 149 6.79 -19.33 1.15
CA ASN A 149 7.85 -19.88 0.30
C ASN A 149 9.02 -18.90 0.07
N ASN A 150 8.82 -17.61 0.28
CA ASN A 150 9.79 -16.55 0.06
C ASN A 150 10.01 -15.67 1.29
N PHE A 151 9.72 -16.19 2.49
CA PHE A 151 9.55 -15.40 3.72
C PHE A 151 10.73 -14.49 4.04
N LEU A 152 11.96 -15.01 4.06
CA LEU A 152 13.14 -14.23 4.42
C LEU A 152 13.43 -13.10 3.43
N ASP A 153 13.27 -13.34 2.14
CA ASP A 153 13.48 -12.34 1.10
C ASP A 153 12.44 -11.20 1.21
N ILE A 154 11.17 -11.56 1.38
CA ILE A 154 10.08 -10.59 1.55
C ILE A 154 10.23 -9.82 2.87
N LEU A 155 10.59 -10.52 3.95
CA LEU A 155 10.83 -9.90 5.26
C LEU A 155 11.92 -8.82 5.16
N LEU A 156 13.07 -9.14 4.54
CA LEU A 156 14.18 -8.20 4.42
C LEU A 156 13.80 -6.97 3.57
N LYS A 157 13.10 -7.17 2.45
CA LYS A 157 12.64 -6.08 1.58
C LYS A 157 11.63 -5.17 2.30
N GLN A 158 10.65 -5.77 2.98
CA GLN A 158 9.64 -5.03 3.74
C GLN A 158 10.25 -4.32 4.94
N PHE A 159 11.13 -5.00 5.68
CA PHE A 159 11.82 -4.38 6.82
C PHE A 159 12.62 -3.15 6.39
N ALA A 160 13.41 -3.27 5.31
CA ALA A 160 14.20 -2.15 4.79
C ALA A 160 13.31 -0.98 4.35
N LEU A 161 12.20 -1.28 3.65
CA LEU A 161 11.26 -0.25 3.18
C LEU A 161 10.55 0.44 4.36
N VAL A 162 10.01 -0.33 5.30
CA VAL A 162 9.32 0.19 6.48
C VAL A 162 10.27 0.98 7.38
N PHE A 163 11.52 0.53 7.53
CA PHE A 163 12.55 1.26 8.29
C PHE A 163 12.80 2.66 7.70
N ILE A 164 12.98 2.74 6.38
CA ILE A 164 13.17 4.02 5.70
C ILE A 164 11.93 4.92 5.86
N ILE A 165 10.74 4.37 5.66
CA ILE A 165 9.47 5.12 5.81
C ILE A 165 9.34 5.67 7.22
N ASN A 166 9.56 4.84 8.25
CA ASN A 166 9.47 5.29 9.65
C ASN A 166 10.52 6.34 9.99
N PHE A 167 11.74 6.19 9.48
CA PHE A 167 12.79 7.18 9.69
C PHE A 167 12.37 8.56 9.14
N PHE A 168 11.89 8.62 7.89
CA PHE A 168 11.40 9.88 7.32
C PHE A 168 10.18 10.42 8.05
N THR A 169 9.24 9.57 8.43
CA THR A 169 8.02 9.95 9.14
C THR A 169 8.33 10.53 10.51
N MET A 170 9.22 9.89 11.28
CA MET A 170 9.65 10.39 12.61
C MET A 170 10.40 11.71 12.46
N THR A 171 11.33 11.79 11.51
CA THR A 171 12.07 13.04 11.26
C THR A 171 11.13 14.17 10.90
N PHE A 172 10.16 13.93 10.01
CA PHE A 172 9.17 14.92 9.63
C PHE A 172 8.29 15.34 10.82
N ALA A 173 7.87 14.39 11.66
CA ALA A 173 7.06 14.66 12.83
C ALA A 173 7.76 15.59 13.85
N MET A 174 9.09 15.54 13.95
CA MET A 174 9.88 16.41 14.85
C MET A 174 9.82 17.90 14.47
N PHE A 175 9.57 18.19 13.19
CA PHE A 175 9.47 19.59 12.71
C PHE A 175 8.05 20.16 12.79
N LEU A 176 7.06 19.36 13.18
CA LEU A 176 5.68 19.79 13.27
C LEU A 176 5.33 20.22 14.70
N ASN A 177 4.69 21.39 14.81
CA ASN A 177 4.06 21.80 16.05
C ASN A 177 2.68 21.09 16.19
N GLN A 178 2.07 21.17 17.37
CA GLN A 178 0.77 20.52 17.66
C GLN A 178 -0.44 21.31 17.12
N SER A 179 -0.28 22.14 16.10
CA SER A 179 -1.39 22.87 15.48
C SER A 179 -2.27 21.94 14.65
N VAL A 180 -3.54 22.29 14.50
CA VAL A 180 -4.50 21.56 13.64
C VAL A 180 -3.97 21.46 12.21
N LEU A 181 -3.39 22.53 11.70
CA LEU A 181 -2.79 22.56 10.36
C LEU A 181 -1.65 21.54 10.21
N SER A 182 -0.77 21.47 11.21
CA SER A 182 0.36 20.51 11.21
C SER A 182 -0.14 19.07 11.22
N ILE A 183 -1.20 18.77 11.96
CA ILE A 183 -1.81 17.44 11.99
C ILE A 183 -2.42 17.06 10.63
N ILE A 184 -3.06 18.01 9.95
CA ILE A 184 -3.61 17.80 8.60
C ILE A 184 -2.48 17.52 7.61
N ILE A 185 -1.45 18.37 7.59
CA ILE A 185 -0.28 18.19 6.71
C ILE A 185 0.39 16.84 6.97
N PHE A 186 0.60 16.47 8.24
CA PHE A 186 1.17 15.18 8.60
C PHE A 186 0.34 14.00 8.08
N SER A 187 -0.99 14.08 8.24
CA SER A 187 -1.89 13.03 7.75
C SER A 187 -1.83 12.89 6.21
N LEU A 188 -1.75 13.99 5.48
CA LEU A 188 -1.62 13.98 4.01
C LEU A 188 -0.28 13.37 3.58
N VAL A 189 0.81 13.79 4.21
CA VAL A 189 2.15 13.26 3.92
C VAL A 189 2.21 11.76 4.22
N LEU A 190 1.63 11.30 5.33
CA LEU A 190 1.54 9.87 5.64
C LEU A 190 0.80 9.09 4.56
N ASN A 191 -0.34 9.58 4.07
CA ASN A 191 -1.09 8.92 3.00
C ASN A 191 -0.27 8.82 1.71
N ILE A 192 0.50 9.85 1.36
CA ILE A 192 1.39 9.81 0.19
C ILE A 192 2.53 8.80 0.40
N ILE A 193 3.14 8.78 1.59
CA ILE A 193 4.26 7.88 1.90
C ILE A 193 3.81 6.40 1.94
N THR A 194 2.57 6.10 2.38
CA THR A 194 2.05 4.73 2.36
C THR A 194 1.98 4.13 0.96
N ALA A 195 1.95 4.96 -0.10
CA ALA A 195 2.05 4.47 -1.47
C ALA A 195 3.35 3.69 -1.73
N LEU A 196 4.45 3.99 -1.03
CA LEU A 196 5.69 3.24 -1.15
C LEU A 196 5.51 1.77 -0.76
N THR A 197 4.75 1.47 0.29
CA THR A 197 4.47 0.09 0.71
C THR A 197 3.61 -0.65 -0.30
N LEU A 198 2.63 0.03 -0.91
CA LEU A 198 1.77 -0.54 -1.94
C LEU A 198 2.53 -0.84 -3.24
N ILE A 199 3.43 0.07 -3.64
CA ILE A 199 4.35 -0.14 -4.77
C ILE A 199 5.31 -1.30 -4.49
N GLY A 200 5.84 -1.36 -3.26
CA GLY A 200 6.68 -2.47 -2.80
C GLY A 200 5.95 -3.81 -2.89
N GLY A 201 4.70 -3.88 -2.44
CA GLY A 201 3.84 -5.05 -2.58
C GLY A 201 3.65 -5.48 -4.05
N ASN A 202 3.49 -4.53 -4.99
CA ASN A 202 3.39 -4.84 -6.42
C ASN A 202 4.66 -5.49 -6.98
N LEU A 203 5.83 -4.99 -6.60
CA LEU A 203 7.10 -5.56 -7.04
C LEU A 203 7.32 -6.95 -6.46
N ILE A 204 7.03 -7.14 -5.15
CA ILE A 204 7.10 -8.45 -4.50
C ILE A 204 6.13 -9.42 -5.18
N TYR A 205 4.87 -9.01 -5.42
CA TYR A 205 3.90 -9.86 -6.11
C TYR A 205 4.44 -10.36 -7.45
N LYS A 206 5.01 -9.46 -8.27
CA LYS A 206 5.60 -9.85 -9.56
C LYS A 206 6.77 -10.82 -9.43
N GLU A 207 7.63 -10.63 -8.44
CA GLU A 207 8.78 -11.51 -8.22
C GLU A 207 8.38 -12.93 -7.78
N VAL A 208 7.31 -13.08 -7.02
CA VAL A 208 6.92 -14.38 -6.45
C VAL A 208 5.90 -15.12 -7.31
N THR A 209 5.33 -14.47 -8.33
CA THR A 209 4.33 -15.07 -9.25
C THR A 209 4.92 -15.44 -10.62
N VAL A 210 6.16 -15.08 -10.90
CA VAL A 210 6.93 -15.53 -12.08
C VAL A 210 7.77 -16.72 -11.73
#